data_fb25bcad2daf695e5115379af748acbd
#
_entry.id   fb25bcad2daf695e5115379af748acbd
#
_cell.length_a   1.000
_cell.length_b   1.000
_cell.length_c   1.000
_cell.angle_alpha   90.00
_cell.angle_beta   90.00
_cell.angle_gamma   90.00
#
_symmetry.space_group_name_H-M   'P 1'
#
loop_
_entity.id
_entity.type
_entity.pdbx_description
1 polymer ?
#
loop_
_entity_poly.entity_id
_entity_poly.type
_entity_poly.pdbx_seq_one_letter_code
_entity_poly.pdbx_strand_id
1 'polypeptide(L)'
;MASPTSNLSRKELAIKDLLTEIAKALVDHPEGVQVRAVEGSHVTVLELKTHPEDLGKVIGREGRIAKAIRTLLGAAGMKLHKRFTLEILDED
;
A
#
# COMPACT_ATOMS: atom_id res chain seq x y z
N MET A 1 5.93 -16.87 15.66
CA MET A 1 6.40 -15.48 15.53
C MET A 1 5.36 -14.64 14.81
N ALA A 2 5.05 -13.49 15.34
CA ALA A 2 4.05 -12.61 14.73
C ALA A 2 4.62 -11.93 13.47
N SER A 3 3.83 -11.89 12.40
CA SER A 3 4.19 -11.14 11.20
C SER A 3 3.98 -9.64 11.47
N PRO A 4 4.57 -8.74 10.67
CA PRO A 4 4.33 -7.30 10.84
C PRO A 4 2.86 -6.91 10.79
N THR A 5 2.03 -7.70 10.08
CA THR A 5 0.60 -7.41 9.96
C THR A 5 -0.21 -7.95 11.13
N SER A 6 0.36 -8.79 12.02
CA SER A 6 -0.40 -9.41 13.10
C SER A 6 -0.85 -8.42 14.17
N ASN A 7 -0.23 -7.23 14.23
CA ASN A 7 -0.60 -6.18 15.19
C ASN A 7 -1.64 -5.21 14.64
N LEU A 8 -2.05 -5.38 13.39
CA LEU A 8 -3.04 -4.51 12.78
C LEU A 8 -4.45 -4.88 13.22
N SER A 9 -5.28 -3.88 13.47
CA SER A 9 -6.68 -4.10 13.70
C SER A 9 -7.36 -4.62 12.44
N ARG A 10 -8.61 -5.10 12.58
CA ARG A 10 -9.38 -5.56 11.44
C ARG A 10 -9.57 -4.47 10.39
N LYS A 11 -9.82 -3.23 10.83
CA LYS A 11 -10.01 -2.10 9.90
C LYS A 11 -8.70 -1.73 9.21
N GLU A 12 -7.59 -1.83 9.91
CA GLU A 12 -6.28 -1.56 9.32
C GLU A 12 -5.92 -2.62 8.28
N LEU A 13 -6.25 -3.88 8.57
CA LEU A 13 -6.06 -4.96 7.61
C LEU A 13 -6.92 -4.74 6.37
N ALA A 14 -8.13 -4.20 6.53
CA ALA A 14 -9.00 -3.90 5.41
C ALA A 14 -8.37 -2.83 4.50
N ILE A 15 -7.70 -1.84 5.08
CA ILE A 15 -7.01 -0.81 4.29
C ILE A 15 -5.86 -1.45 3.50
N LYS A 16 -5.09 -2.31 4.14
CA LYS A 16 -4.00 -3.02 3.48
C LYS A 16 -4.52 -3.89 2.33
N ASP A 17 -5.61 -4.61 2.59
CA ASP A 17 -6.22 -5.48 1.57
C ASP A 17 -6.76 -4.67 0.40
N LEU A 18 -7.34 -3.51 0.67
CA LEU A 18 -7.84 -2.63 -0.38
C LEU A 18 -6.70 -2.18 -1.29
N LEU A 19 -5.58 -1.76 -0.72
CA LEU A 19 -4.41 -1.38 -1.50
C LEU A 19 -3.95 -2.55 -2.38
N THR A 20 -3.92 -3.75 -1.80
CA THR A 20 -3.52 -4.96 -2.52
C THR A 20 -4.41 -5.18 -3.74
N GLU A 21 -5.73 -5.08 -3.55
CA GLU A 21 -6.68 -5.29 -4.64
C GLU A 21 -6.60 -4.21 -5.70
N ILE A 22 -6.40 -2.97 -5.30
CA ILE A 22 -6.22 -1.88 -6.26
C ILE A 22 -4.98 -2.13 -7.11
N ALA A 23 -3.87 -2.48 -6.48
CA ALA A 23 -2.62 -2.73 -7.21
C ALA A 23 -2.79 -3.90 -8.18
N LYS A 24 -3.41 -4.99 -7.74
CA LYS A 24 -3.64 -6.16 -8.61
C LYS A 24 -4.51 -5.81 -9.80
N ALA A 25 -5.45 -4.89 -9.64
CA ALA A 25 -6.32 -4.48 -10.73
C ALA A 25 -5.60 -3.61 -11.76
N LEU A 26 -4.52 -2.96 -11.38
CA LEU A 26 -3.79 -2.04 -12.25
C LEU A 26 -2.68 -2.70 -13.06
N VAL A 27 -2.15 -3.82 -12.59
CA VAL A 27 -0.94 -4.42 -13.16
C VAL A 27 -1.25 -5.56 -14.10
N ASP A 28 -0.25 -5.94 -14.89
CA ASP A 28 -0.36 -7.10 -15.80
C ASP A 28 0.08 -8.39 -15.09
N HIS A 29 0.86 -8.28 -14.03
CA HIS A 29 1.37 -9.43 -13.28
C HIS A 29 0.87 -9.36 -11.83
N PRO A 30 -0.43 -9.65 -11.59
CA PRO A 30 -0.98 -9.53 -10.24
C PRO A 30 -0.33 -10.46 -9.22
N GLU A 31 0.24 -11.57 -9.68
CA GLU A 31 0.96 -12.48 -8.80
C GLU A 31 2.23 -11.85 -8.22
N GLY A 32 2.73 -10.77 -8.82
CA GLY A 32 3.90 -10.06 -8.35
C GLY A 32 3.60 -8.99 -7.30
N VAL A 33 2.32 -8.74 -7.03
CA VAL A 33 1.93 -7.70 -6.07
C VAL A 33 2.09 -8.23 -4.65
N GLN A 34 2.82 -7.48 -3.84
CA GLN A 34 2.98 -7.77 -2.42
C GLN A 34 2.84 -6.47 -1.65
N VAL A 35 2.07 -6.49 -0.58
CA VAL A 35 1.90 -5.34 0.30
C VAL A 35 2.28 -5.75 1.70
N ARG A 36 3.12 -4.93 2.31
CA ARG A 36 3.59 -5.17 3.68
C ARG A 36 3.33 -3.91 4.51
N ALA A 37 2.77 -4.09 5.70
CA ALA A 37 2.54 -2.99 6.62
C ALA A 37 3.71 -2.91 7.60
N VAL A 38 4.30 -1.72 7.71
CA VAL A 38 5.37 -1.46 8.68
C VAL A 38 4.85 -0.41 9.65
N GLU A 39 4.56 -0.84 10.87
CA GLU A 39 4.02 0.06 11.88
C GLU A 39 5.13 0.83 12.59
N GLY A 40 5.02 2.17 12.57
CA GLY A 40 5.83 3.03 13.40
C GLY A 40 5.01 3.54 14.57
N SER A 41 5.60 4.40 15.40
CA SER A 41 4.90 4.94 16.56
C SER A 41 3.76 5.87 16.17
N HIS A 42 3.87 6.57 15.03
CA HIS A 42 2.87 7.56 14.61
C HIS A 42 2.35 7.33 13.19
N VAL A 43 2.98 6.46 12.44
CA VAL A 43 2.63 6.25 11.03
C VAL A 43 2.77 4.77 10.69
N THR A 44 1.84 4.26 9.91
CA THR A 44 1.96 2.93 9.32
C THR A 44 2.28 3.11 7.85
N VAL A 45 3.39 2.55 7.42
CA VAL A 45 3.81 2.59 6.02
C VAL A 45 3.35 1.31 5.35
N LEU A 46 2.60 1.46 4.27
CA LEU A 46 2.24 0.31 3.42
C LEU A 46 3.26 0.27 2.28
N GLU A 47 4.09 -0.75 2.31
CA GLU A 47 5.10 -0.95 1.28
C GLU A 47 4.51 -1.81 0.18
N LEU A 48 4.50 -1.28 -1.04
CA LEU A 48 3.96 -1.97 -2.21
C LEU A 48 5.10 -2.39 -3.12
N LYS A 49 5.13 -3.67 -3.43
CA LYS A 49 6.07 -4.24 -4.39
C LYS A 49 5.30 -4.84 -5.55
N THR A 50 5.77 -4.60 -6.77
CA THR A 50 5.17 -5.16 -7.98
C THR A 50 6.24 -5.87 -8.80
N HIS A 51 5.79 -6.57 -9.84
CA HIS A 51 6.71 -7.02 -10.88
C HIS A 51 7.41 -5.78 -11.46
N PRO A 52 8.73 -5.85 -11.74
CA PRO A 52 9.46 -4.67 -12.22
C PRO A 52 8.83 -4.01 -13.45
N GLU A 53 8.23 -4.80 -14.34
CA GLU A 53 7.58 -4.24 -15.54
C GLU A 53 6.30 -3.49 -15.23
N ASP A 54 5.74 -3.67 -14.04
CA ASP A 54 4.47 -3.06 -13.66
C ASP A 54 4.63 -1.82 -12.79
N LEU A 55 5.87 -1.50 -12.42
CA LEU A 55 6.11 -0.39 -11.50
C LEU A 55 5.44 0.91 -11.96
N GLY A 56 5.57 1.23 -13.25
CA GLY A 56 4.97 2.42 -13.81
C GLY A 56 3.46 2.45 -13.73
N LYS A 57 2.82 1.28 -13.64
CA LYS A 57 1.35 1.17 -13.58
C LYS A 57 0.77 1.55 -12.23
N VAL A 58 1.57 1.48 -11.17
CA VAL A 58 1.13 1.89 -9.84
C VAL A 58 1.62 3.29 -9.48
N ILE A 59 2.62 3.79 -10.21
CA ILE A 59 3.08 5.17 -10.05
C ILE A 59 2.21 6.10 -10.90
N GLY A 60 1.99 5.73 -12.16
CA GLY A 60 1.23 6.52 -13.10
C GLY A 60 2.02 7.69 -13.67
N ARG A 61 1.43 8.35 -14.68
CA ARG A 61 2.03 9.50 -15.31
C ARG A 61 2.18 10.62 -14.28
N GLU A 62 3.40 11.14 -14.15
CA GLU A 62 3.71 12.21 -13.19
C GLU A 62 3.37 11.83 -11.76
N GLY A 63 3.33 10.53 -11.46
CA GLY A 63 3.04 10.05 -10.12
C GLY A 63 1.58 10.14 -9.71
N ARG A 64 0.66 10.33 -10.67
CA ARG A 64 -0.75 10.59 -10.35
C ARG A 64 -1.43 9.45 -9.62
N ILE A 65 -1.12 8.21 -10.00
CA ILE A 65 -1.75 7.06 -9.35
C ILE A 65 -1.25 6.94 -7.91
N ALA A 66 0.06 7.03 -7.72
CA ALA A 66 0.63 6.95 -6.38
C ALA A 66 0.10 8.06 -5.47
N LYS A 67 -0.03 9.28 -6.01
CA LYS A 67 -0.59 10.41 -5.25
C LYS A 67 -2.03 10.16 -4.86
N ALA A 68 -2.84 9.62 -5.79
CA ALA A 68 -4.24 9.31 -5.52
C ALA A 68 -4.36 8.24 -4.43
N ILE A 69 -3.53 7.21 -4.50
CA ILE A 69 -3.53 6.17 -3.48
C ILE A 69 -3.15 6.76 -2.12
N ARG A 70 -2.12 7.59 -2.07
CA ARG A 70 -1.73 8.25 -0.81
C ARG A 70 -2.85 9.08 -0.22
N THR A 71 -3.59 9.79 -1.07
CA THR A 71 -4.73 10.58 -0.62
C THR A 71 -5.81 9.70 -0.01
N LEU A 72 -6.13 8.59 -0.67
CA LEU A 72 -7.13 7.66 -0.16
C LEU A 72 -6.69 7.01 1.16
N LEU A 73 -5.44 6.61 1.26
CA LEU A 73 -4.91 6.02 2.48
C LEU A 73 -4.93 7.03 3.63
N GLY A 74 -4.61 8.28 3.34
CA GLY A 74 -4.66 9.33 4.35
C GLY A 74 -6.08 9.55 4.87
N ALA A 75 -7.05 9.57 3.97
CA ALA A 75 -8.45 9.75 4.34
C ALA A 75 -8.95 8.58 5.20
N ALA A 76 -8.63 7.36 4.79
CA ALA A 76 -9.03 6.17 5.55
C ALA A 76 -8.38 6.14 6.93
N GLY A 77 -7.11 6.55 7.00
CA GLY A 77 -6.39 6.60 8.26
C GLY A 77 -6.97 7.62 9.22
N MET A 78 -7.42 8.77 8.71
CA MET A 78 -8.04 9.79 9.55
C MET A 78 -9.24 9.25 10.31
N LYS A 79 -10.03 8.42 9.66
CA LYS A 79 -11.19 7.81 10.31
C LYS A 79 -10.77 6.91 11.48
N LEU A 80 -9.58 6.32 11.40
CA LEU A 80 -9.05 5.42 12.44
C LEU A 80 -8.12 6.15 13.41
N HIS A 81 -7.97 7.46 13.24
CA HIS A 81 -7.04 8.28 14.03
C HIS A 81 -5.61 7.78 13.89
N LYS A 82 -5.26 7.28 12.70
CA LYS A 82 -3.93 6.81 12.38
C LYS A 82 -3.47 7.38 11.05
N ARG A 83 -2.15 7.53 10.91
CA ARG A 83 -1.57 8.02 9.68
C ARG A 83 -1.09 6.82 8.87
N PHE A 84 -1.60 6.70 7.65
CA PHE A 84 -1.13 5.71 6.69
C PHE A 84 -0.45 6.42 5.53
N THR A 85 0.62 5.83 5.05
CA THR A 85 1.28 6.32 3.85
C THR A 85 1.71 5.14 2.98
N LEU A 86 2.07 5.45 1.74
CA LEU A 86 2.46 4.47 0.75
C LEU A 86 3.93 4.65 0.41
N GLU A 87 4.65 3.55 0.38
CA GLU A 87 6.00 3.52 -0.18
C GLU A 87 6.01 2.47 -1.29
N ILE A 88 6.35 2.88 -2.50
CA ILE A 88 6.46 1.95 -3.61
C ILE A 88 7.93 1.54 -3.72
N LEU A 89 8.17 0.25 -3.60
CA LEU A 89 9.53 -0.28 -3.63
C LEU A 89 9.98 -0.46 -5.06
N ASP A 90 11.15 0.10 -5.37
CA ASP A 90 11.77 -0.03 -6.68
C ASP A 90 13.02 -0.89 -6.49
N GLU A 91 12.84 -2.19 -6.63
CA GLU A 91 13.93 -3.14 -6.48
C GLU A 91 14.37 -3.62 -7.85
N ASP A 92 15.65 -3.43 -8.15
CA ASP A 92 16.21 -3.90 -9.40
C ASP A 92 16.41 -5.40 -9.40
#